data_5c79dbd7bda2a7886df343a68e8c1dbe
#
_entry.id   5c79dbd7bda2a7886df343a68e8c1dbe
#
_cell.length_a   1.000
_cell.length_b   1.000
_cell.length_c   1.000
_cell.angle_alpha   90.00
_cell.angle_beta   90.00
_cell.angle_gamma   90.00
#
_symmetry.space_group_name_H-M   'P 1'
#
loop_
_entity.id
_entity.type
_entity.pdbx_description
1 polymer ?
#
loop_
_entity_poly.entity_id
_entity_poly.type
_entity_poly.pdbx_seq_one_letter_code
_entity_poly.pdbx_strand_id
1 'polypeptide(L)'
;GLEVCRKLRNEARKQTPVLMLTARDSLENKLAGFDSGADDYLIKPFALQEVEVRLNALSRRGRGVQTRVLNTADLEYNLDTLEVRRQGKLLQLNPTALKILQALMEASPAVVTRQELETRVWGEELPDSDSLRVHIHGLRAVVDKPFEVPLIQTRHGIGYRIAAPDNG
;
A
#
# COMPACT_ATOMS: atom_id res chain seq x y z
N GLY A 1 -13.74 26.99 12.01
CA GLY A 1 -12.96 26.10 11.13
C GLY A 1 -11.65 26.74 10.69
N LEU A 2 -11.67 27.94 10.08
CA LEU A 2 -10.46 28.61 9.54
C LEU A 2 -9.41 28.90 10.62
N GLU A 3 -9.84 29.36 11.78
CA GLU A 3 -8.93 29.67 12.89
C GLU A 3 -8.25 28.40 13.45
N VAL A 4 -8.99 27.31 13.55
CA VAL A 4 -8.44 26.02 14.00
C VAL A 4 -7.39 25.52 13.01
N CYS A 5 -7.65 25.66 11.72
CA CYS A 5 -6.71 25.27 10.67
C CYS A 5 -5.40 26.09 10.75
N ARG A 6 -5.51 27.42 10.92
CA ARG A 6 -4.35 28.31 11.12
C ARG A 6 -3.53 27.93 12.33
N LYS A 7 -4.17 27.65 13.47
CA LYS A 7 -3.49 27.19 14.69
C LYS A 7 -2.76 25.86 14.49
N LEU A 8 -3.40 24.91 13.79
CA LEU A 8 -2.76 23.64 13.43
C LEU A 8 -1.46 23.85 12.61
N ARG A 9 -1.47 24.78 11.66
CA ARG A 9 -0.32 25.04 10.79
C ARG A 9 0.78 25.84 11.48
N ASN A 10 0.38 26.92 12.15
CA ASN A 10 1.33 27.92 12.67
C ASN A 10 1.84 27.60 14.08
N GLU A 11 0.96 27.15 14.96
CA GLU A 11 1.31 26.91 16.36
C GLU A 11 1.75 25.46 16.60
N ALA A 12 0.98 24.48 16.10
CA ALA A 12 1.31 23.08 16.29
C ALA A 12 2.28 22.52 15.24
N ARG A 13 2.58 23.26 14.17
CA ARG A 13 3.43 22.87 13.05
C ARG A 13 3.13 21.48 12.48
N LYS A 14 1.86 21.08 12.53
CA LYS A 14 1.42 19.77 12.05
C LYS A 14 1.08 19.79 10.58
N GLN A 15 1.61 18.83 9.85
CA GLN A 15 1.34 18.60 8.42
C GLN A 15 0.14 17.66 8.19
N THR A 16 -0.67 17.42 9.22
CA THR A 16 -1.88 16.59 9.10
C THR A 16 -2.80 17.16 8.02
N PRO A 17 -3.24 16.36 7.04
CA PRO A 17 -4.17 16.82 6.01
C PRO A 17 -5.49 17.29 6.63
N VAL A 18 -5.99 18.40 6.09
CA VAL A 18 -7.23 19.02 6.58
C VAL A 18 -8.22 19.18 5.44
N LEU A 19 -9.36 18.51 5.57
CA LEU A 19 -10.53 18.72 4.71
C LEU A 19 -11.52 19.63 5.42
N MET A 20 -11.85 20.76 4.81
CA MET A 20 -12.86 21.68 5.36
C MET A 20 -14.25 21.40 4.79
N LEU A 21 -15.21 21.19 5.67
CA LEU A 21 -16.62 21.04 5.34
C LEU A 21 -17.38 22.32 5.68
N THR A 22 -18.01 22.96 4.71
CA THR A 22 -18.61 24.27 4.87
C THR A 22 -19.93 24.46 4.13
N ALA A 23 -20.80 25.29 4.66
CA ALA A 23 -22.01 25.77 3.97
C ALA A 23 -21.74 27.00 3.10
N ARG A 24 -20.53 27.57 3.14
CA ARG A 24 -20.20 28.81 2.42
C ARG A 24 -19.61 28.49 1.07
N ASP A 25 -20.29 28.93 0.02
CA ASP A 25 -20.00 28.66 -1.39
C ASP A 25 -19.34 29.82 -2.15
N SER A 26 -19.15 30.99 -1.50
CA SER A 26 -18.51 32.12 -2.17
C SER A 26 -17.03 31.84 -2.47
N LEU A 27 -16.56 32.36 -3.61
CA LEU A 27 -15.16 32.24 -4.02
C LEU A 27 -14.19 32.80 -2.97
N GLU A 28 -14.54 33.95 -2.34
CA GLU A 28 -13.75 34.58 -1.29
C GLU A 28 -13.58 33.67 -0.06
N ASN A 29 -14.64 32.93 0.34
CA ASN A 29 -14.57 31.98 1.43
C ASN A 29 -13.72 30.75 1.10
N LYS A 30 -13.72 30.31 -0.17
CA LYS A 30 -12.85 29.22 -0.63
C LYS A 30 -11.39 29.64 -0.59
N LEU A 31 -11.07 30.82 -1.11
CA LEU A 31 -9.71 31.38 -1.08
C LEU A 31 -9.21 31.53 0.35
N ALA A 32 -10.02 32.10 1.25
CA ALA A 32 -9.70 32.21 2.68
C ALA A 32 -9.50 30.83 3.34
N GLY A 33 -10.21 29.80 2.88
CA GLY A 33 -10.05 28.41 3.33
C GLY A 33 -8.67 27.87 2.99
N PHE A 34 -8.22 28.04 1.74
CA PHE A 34 -6.88 27.63 1.32
C PHE A 34 -5.77 28.44 1.98
N ASP A 35 -5.95 29.76 2.11
CA ASP A 35 -5.01 30.64 2.82
C ASP A 35 -4.86 30.27 4.30
N SER A 36 -5.86 29.61 4.90
CA SER A 36 -5.77 29.09 6.27
C SER A 36 -4.94 27.81 6.41
N GLY A 37 -4.50 27.23 5.29
CA GLY A 37 -3.70 26.02 5.25
C GLY A 37 -4.51 24.72 5.17
N ALA A 38 -5.77 24.78 4.73
CA ALA A 38 -6.57 23.60 4.39
C ALA A 38 -6.07 22.95 3.07
N ASP A 39 -6.12 21.65 2.98
CA ASP A 39 -5.65 20.89 1.82
C ASP A 39 -6.76 20.64 0.80
N ASP A 40 -8.01 20.60 1.24
CA ASP A 40 -9.17 20.47 0.37
C ASP A 40 -10.42 21.06 1.04
N TYR A 41 -11.47 21.22 0.25
CA TYR A 41 -12.65 21.98 0.64
C TYR A 41 -13.91 21.34 0.04
N LEU A 42 -14.92 21.08 0.87
CA LEU A 42 -16.18 20.49 0.44
C LEU A 42 -17.37 21.31 0.95
N ILE A 43 -18.28 21.63 0.03
CA ILE A 43 -19.44 22.47 0.31
C ILE A 43 -20.65 21.61 0.66
N LYS A 44 -21.36 22.00 1.70
CA LYS A 44 -22.64 21.39 2.06
C LYS A 44 -23.76 21.87 1.12
N PRO A 45 -24.70 21.03 0.69
CA PRO A 45 -24.82 19.59 1.00
C PRO A 45 -23.85 18.73 0.16
N PHE A 46 -23.34 17.63 0.72
CA PHE A 46 -22.43 16.70 0.07
C PHE A 46 -22.82 15.25 0.32
N ALA A 47 -22.46 14.35 -0.58
CA ALA A 47 -22.62 12.91 -0.38
C ALA A 47 -21.48 12.36 0.50
N LEU A 48 -21.78 11.39 1.37
CA LEU A 48 -20.76 10.73 2.18
C LEU A 48 -19.65 10.10 1.34
N GLN A 49 -20.00 9.56 0.17
CA GLN A 49 -19.04 8.98 -0.78
C GLN A 49 -18.03 10.03 -1.28
N GLU A 50 -18.45 11.28 -1.46
CA GLU A 50 -17.53 12.36 -1.86
C GLU A 50 -16.54 12.70 -0.75
N VAL A 51 -16.98 12.71 0.51
CA VAL A 51 -16.11 12.87 1.69
C VAL A 51 -15.07 11.75 1.73
N GLU A 52 -15.50 10.51 1.57
CA GLU A 52 -14.64 9.33 1.60
C GLU A 52 -13.55 9.38 0.52
N VAL A 53 -13.93 9.70 -0.71
CA VAL A 53 -12.98 9.84 -1.84
C VAL A 53 -11.95 10.93 -1.55
N ARG A 54 -12.37 12.08 -1.03
CA ARG A 54 -11.47 13.20 -0.71
C ARG A 54 -10.57 12.90 0.47
N LEU A 55 -11.08 12.26 1.53
CA LEU A 55 -10.27 11.83 2.67
C LEU A 55 -9.21 10.80 2.26
N ASN A 56 -9.56 9.86 1.39
CA ASN A 56 -8.62 8.90 0.85
C ASN A 56 -7.52 9.60 0.00
N ALA A 57 -7.89 10.58 -0.83
CA ALA A 57 -6.94 11.36 -1.61
C ALA A 57 -6.01 12.20 -0.71
N LEU A 58 -6.54 12.83 0.32
CA LEU A 58 -5.78 13.63 1.29
C LEU A 58 -4.87 12.75 2.16
N SER A 59 -5.33 11.59 2.57
CA SER A 59 -4.54 10.61 3.32
C SER A 59 -3.29 10.15 2.54
N ARG A 60 -3.40 10.06 1.21
CA ARG A 60 -2.25 9.77 0.34
C ARG A 60 -1.26 10.94 0.26
N ARG A 61 -1.75 12.19 0.25
CA ARG A 61 -0.92 13.41 0.22
C ARG A 61 -0.27 13.73 1.56
N GLY A 62 -1.00 13.51 2.65
CA GLY A 62 -0.55 13.87 4.01
C GLY A 62 0.43 12.89 4.63
N ARG A 63 0.53 11.70 4.10
CA ARG A 63 1.72 10.88 4.26
C ARG A 63 2.71 11.45 3.25
N GLY A 64 3.47 12.47 3.62
CA GLY A 64 4.52 13.01 2.77
C GLY A 64 5.26 11.87 2.12
N VAL A 65 5.34 11.83 0.79
CA VAL A 65 5.74 10.73 -0.09
C VAL A 65 6.42 9.55 0.64
N GLN A 66 5.73 8.90 1.58
CA GLN A 66 6.05 7.55 1.95
C GLN A 66 5.43 6.71 0.84
N THR A 67 6.18 6.62 -0.24
CA THR A 67 6.02 5.52 -1.19
C THR A 67 5.79 4.30 -0.33
N ARG A 68 4.65 3.63 -0.47
CA ARG A 68 4.37 2.39 0.25
C ARG A 68 5.26 1.32 -0.34
N VAL A 69 6.48 1.27 0.17
CA VAL A 69 7.50 0.33 -0.29
C VAL A 69 7.68 -0.75 0.75
N LEU A 70 7.52 -1.98 0.34
CA LEU A 70 7.86 -3.15 1.13
C LEU A 70 9.29 -3.56 0.81
N ASN A 71 10.08 -3.88 1.84
CA ASN A 71 11.45 -4.33 1.71
C ASN A 71 11.65 -5.65 2.45
N THR A 72 12.29 -6.59 1.80
CA THR A 72 12.74 -7.85 2.40
C THR A 72 14.11 -8.19 1.83
N ALA A 73 15.15 -8.11 2.64
CA ALA A 73 16.54 -8.22 2.19
C ALA A 73 16.83 -7.23 1.05
N ASP A 74 17.27 -7.72 -0.11
CA ASP A 74 17.54 -6.93 -1.31
C ASP A 74 16.34 -6.79 -2.27
N LEU A 75 15.16 -7.27 -1.85
CA LEU A 75 13.91 -7.18 -2.62
C LEU A 75 13.09 -5.98 -2.18
N GLU A 76 12.65 -5.20 -3.14
CA GLU A 76 11.84 -3.98 -2.94
C GLU A 76 10.58 -4.04 -3.80
N TYR A 77 9.43 -3.76 -3.20
CA TYR A 77 8.15 -3.67 -3.90
C TYR A 77 7.46 -2.35 -3.58
N ASN A 78 7.34 -1.50 -4.58
CA ASN A 78 6.60 -0.25 -4.50
C ASN A 78 5.11 -0.51 -4.78
N LEU A 79 4.27 -0.40 -3.76
CA LEU A 79 2.82 -0.68 -3.87
C LEU A 79 2.06 0.40 -4.64
N ASP A 80 2.61 1.60 -4.78
CA ASP A 80 1.96 2.68 -5.51
C ASP A 80 2.20 2.59 -7.02
N THR A 81 3.40 2.18 -7.45
CA THR A 81 3.76 2.01 -8.86
C THR A 81 3.63 0.57 -9.35
N LEU A 82 3.47 -0.39 -8.44
CA LEU A 82 3.49 -1.84 -8.70
C LEU A 82 4.83 -2.34 -9.28
N GLU A 83 5.90 -1.60 -9.07
CA GLU A 83 7.24 -1.97 -9.47
C GLU A 83 7.92 -2.83 -8.39
N VAL A 84 8.49 -3.93 -8.83
CA VAL A 84 9.31 -4.82 -7.99
C VAL A 84 10.74 -4.78 -8.49
N ARG A 85 11.68 -4.57 -7.57
CA ARG A 85 13.11 -4.55 -7.86
C ARG A 85 13.86 -5.47 -6.91
N ARG A 86 14.86 -6.15 -7.43
CA ARG A 86 15.82 -6.88 -6.62
C ARG A 86 17.22 -6.54 -7.08
N GLN A 87 18.09 -6.13 -6.14
CA GLN A 87 19.44 -5.64 -6.43
C GLN A 87 19.44 -4.52 -7.48
N GLY A 88 18.43 -3.63 -7.44
CA GLY A 88 18.24 -2.54 -8.39
C GLY A 88 17.67 -2.93 -9.75
N LYS A 89 17.48 -4.23 -10.01
CA LYS A 89 16.95 -4.73 -11.27
C LYS A 89 15.42 -4.82 -11.23
N LEU A 90 14.75 -4.21 -12.21
CA LEU A 90 13.30 -4.27 -12.36
C LEU A 90 12.86 -5.69 -12.75
N LEU A 91 11.90 -6.24 -12.00
CA LEU A 91 11.33 -7.57 -12.23
C LEU A 91 9.93 -7.45 -12.82
N GLN A 92 9.62 -8.31 -13.80
CA GLN A 92 8.31 -8.36 -14.44
C GLN A 92 7.47 -9.48 -13.81
N LEU A 93 6.36 -9.10 -13.18
CA LEU A 93 5.42 -10.02 -12.53
C LEU A 93 4.00 -9.74 -13.02
N ASN A 94 3.21 -10.81 -13.16
CA ASN A 94 1.79 -10.67 -13.47
C ASN A 94 0.98 -10.23 -12.23
N PRO A 95 -0.27 -9.77 -12.39
CA PRO A 95 -1.08 -9.27 -11.27
C PRO A 95 -1.27 -10.27 -10.13
N THR A 96 -1.42 -11.55 -10.43
CA THR A 96 -1.58 -12.60 -9.40
C THR A 96 -0.30 -12.78 -8.60
N ALA A 97 0.85 -12.81 -9.27
CA ALA A 97 2.15 -12.89 -8.61
C ALA A 97 2.43 -11.67 -7.73
N LEU A 98 2.04 -10.47 -8.15
CA LEU A 98 2.14 -9.25 -7.35
C LEU A 98 1.30 -9.32 -6.07
N LYS A 99 0.09 -9.87 -6.13
CA LYS A 99 -0.77 -10.07 -4.93
C LYS A 99 -0.15 -11.07 -3.95
N ILE A 100 0.37 -12.17 -4.45
CA ILE A 100 1.06 -13.16 -3.62
C ILE A 100 2.31 -12.56 -2.96
N LEU A 101 3.13 -11.88 -3.74
CA LEU A 101 4.34 -11.23 -3.24
C LEU A 101 4.03 -10.19 -2.16
N GLN A 102 3.02 -9.37 -2.37
CA GLN A 102 2.56 -8.40 -1.38
C GLN A 102 2.17 -9.08 -0.06
N ALA A 103 1.36 -10.14 -0.13
CA ALA A 103 0.95 -10.88 1.06
C ALA A 103 2.13 -11.45 1.83
N LEU A 104 3.10 -12.03 1.14
CA LEU A 104 4.31 -12.59 1.75
C LEU A 104 5.21 -11.49 2.36
N MET A 105 5.43 -10.40 1.66
CA MET A 105 6.29 -9.31 2.13
C MET A 105 5.69 -8.55 3.32
N GLU A 106 4.37 -8.33 3.34
CA GLU A 106 3.68 -7.71 4.47
C GLU A 106 3.75 -8.54 5.75
N ALA A 107 3.73 -9.87 5.62
CA ALA A 107 3.84 -10.80 6.74
C ALA A 107 5.30 -11.13 7.12
N SER A 108 6.27 -10.81 6.26
CA SER A 108 7.69 -11.17 6.48
C SER A 108 8.19 -10.77 7.88
N PRO A 109 8.90 -11.65 8.56
CA PRO A 109 9.37 -13.00 8.18
C PRO A 109 8.39 -14.15 8.53
N ALA A 110 7.15 -13.82 8.92
CA ALA A 110 6.16 -14.80 9.32
C ALA A 110 5.69 -15.67 8.16
N VAL A 111 5.24 -16.88 8.49
CA VAL A 111 4.64 -17.80 7.52
C VAL A 111 3.20 -17.39 7.24
N VAL A 112 2.83 -17.32 5.97
CA VAL A 112 1.45 -17.18 5.52
C VAL A 112 0.92 -18.54 5.11
N THR A 113 -0.22 -18.92 5.66
CA THR A 113 -0.80 -20.23 5.34
C THR A 113 -1.29 -20.27 3.90
N ARG A 114 -1.37 -21.48 3.34
CA ARG A 114 -1.93 -21.68 2.01
C ARG A 114 -3.33 -21.06 1.89
N GLN A 115 -4.19 -21.31 2.87
CA GLN A 115 -5.56 -20.80 2.88
C GLN A 115 -5.62 -19.26 2.91
N GLU A 116 -4.77 -18.63 3.72
CA GLU A 116 -4.68 -17.15 3.76
C GLU A 116 -4.25 -16.55 2.43
N LEU A 117 -3.27 -17.16 1.76
CA LEU A 117 -2.83 -16.73 0.43
C LEU A 117 -3.93 -16.89 -0.62
N GLU A 118 -4.59 -18.05 -0.63
CA GLU A 118 -5.69 -18.33 -1.56
C GLU A 118 -6.85 -17.35 -1.37
N THR A 119 -7.27 -17.13 -0.13
CA THR A 119 -8.34 -16.17 0.20
C THR A 119 -7.97 -14.75 -0.20
N ARG A 120 -6.75 -14.34 0.07
CA ARG A 120 -6.29 -12.98 -0.23
C ARG A 120 -6.15 -12.71 -1.73
N VAL A 121 -5.78 -13.71 -2.52
CA VAL A 121 -5.55 -13.58 -3.95
C VAL A 121 -6.83 -13.76 -4.77
N TRP A 122 -7.65 -14.75 -4.42
CA TRP A 122 -8.84 -15.15 -5.17
C TRP A 122 -10.16 -14.88 -4.44
N GLY A 123 -10.13 -14.51 -3.16
CA GLY A 123 -11.32 -14.29 -2.36
C GLY A 123 -12.13 -15.57 -2.17
N GLU A 124 -13.43 -15.51 -2.42
CA GLU A 124 -14.33 -16.68 -2.28
C GLU A 124 -14.29 -17.61 -3.50
N GLU A 125 -13.82 -17.15 -4.64
CA GLU A 125 -13.62 -17.96 -5.83
C GLU A 125 -12.28 -18.68 -5.75
N LEU A 126 -12.24 -19.77 -4.99
CA LEU A 126 -11.04 -20.57 -4.83
C LEU A 126 -10.64 -21.21 -6.16
N PRO A 127 -9.36 -21.11 -6.55
CA PRO A 127 -8.84 -21.75 -7.74
C PRO A 127 -8.70 -23.26 -7.53
N ASP A 128 -8.35 -23.96 -8.62
CA ASP A 128 -7.95 -25.37 -8.53
C ASP A 128 -6.81 -25.57 -7.53
N SER A 129 -6.75 -26.73 -6.91
CA SER A 129 -5.85 -27.05 -5.79
C SER A 129 -4.37 -26.79 -6.05
N ASP A 130 -3.94 -26.77 -7.31
CA ASP A 130 -2.54 -26.55 -7.69
C ASP A 130 -2.23 -25.12 -8.16
N SER A 131 -3.24 -24.23 -8.28
CA SER A 131 -3.03 -22.88 -8.81
C SER A 131 -2.04 -22.07 -8.00
N LEU A 132 -2.15 -22.07 -6.68
CA LEU A 132 -1.19 -21.37 -5.81
C LEU A 132 0.23 -21.89 -6.02
N ARG A 133 0.42 -23.19 -6.08
CA ARG A 133 1.72 -23.82 -6.28
C ARG A 133 2.37 -23.41 -7.60
N VAL A 134 1.57 -23.36 -8.68
CA VAL A 134 2.03 -22.91 -10.00
C VAL A 134 2.47 -21.44 -9.96
N HIS A 135 1.69 -20.58 -9.31
CA HIS A 135 2.03 -19.16 -9.16
C HIS A 135 3.27 -18.93 -8.28
N ILE A 136 3.43 -19.69 -7.20
CA ILE A 136 4.65 -19.65 -6.39
C ILE A 136 5.86 -20.09 -7.21
N HIS A 137 5.73 -21.12 -8.02
CA HIS A 137 6.80 -21.56 -8.92
C HIS A 137 7.19 -20.46 -9.92
N GLY A 138 6.22 -19.82 -10.55
CA GLY A 138 6.45 -18.69 -11.46
C GLY A 138 7.07 -17.49 -10.75
N LEU A 139 6.61 -17.17 -9.54
CA LEU A 139 7.18 -16.09 -8.73
C LEU A 139 8.65 -16.35 -8.38
N ARG A 140 9.00 -17.57 -7.98
CA ARG A 140 10.38 -17.97 -7.71
C ARG A 140 11.27 -17.87 -8.93
N ALA A 141 10.75 -18.18 -10.12
CA ALA A 141 11.49 -18.09 -11.36
C ALA A 141 11.98 -16.66 -11.66
N VAL A 142 11.25 -15.65 -11.19
CA VAL A 142 11.58 -14.23 -11.38
C VAL A 142 12.34 -13.65 -10.20
N VAL A 143 11.89 -13.94 -8.97
CA VAL A 143 12.42 -13.32 -7.74
C VAL A 143 13.67 -14.03 -7.21
N ASP A 144 13.76 -15.34 -7.33
CA ASP A 144 14.82 -16.14 -6.72
C ASP A 144 15.84 -16.68 -7.70
N LYS A 145 15.40 -17.34 -8.78
CA LYS A 145 16.31 -18.04 -9.72
C LYS A 145 17.42 -17.18 -10.33
N PRO A 146 17.17 -15.91 -10.73
CA PRO A 146 18.23 -15.06 -11.27
C PRO A 146 19.26 -14.59 -10.24
N PHE A 147 19.04 -14.88 -8.96
CA PHE A 147 19.82 -14.37 -7.82
C PHE A 147 20.42 -15.52 -7.01
N GLU A 148 21.51 -15.25 -6.30
CA GLU A 148 22.22 -16.28 -5.52
C GLU A 148 21.42 -16.77 -4.32
N VAL A 149 20.66 -15.88 -3.68
CA VAL A 149 19.98 -16.16 -2.42
C VAL A 149 18.47 -16.24 -2.62
N PRO A 150 17.86 -17.43 -2.44
CA PRO A 150 16.40 -17.56 -2.50
C PRO A 150 15.76 -16.94 -1.26
N LEU A 151 14.70 -16.15 -1.44
CA LEU A 151 13.96 -15.50 -0.38
C LEU A 151 12.63 -16.20 -0.06
N ILE A 152 12.00 -16.82 -1.06
CA ILE A 152 10.71 -17.47 -0.92
C ILE A 152 10.92 -18.91 -0.43
N GLN A 153 10.44 -19.18 0.77
CA GLN A 153 10.62 -20.46 1.45
C GLN A 153 9.28 -21.18 1.60
N THR A 154 9.28 -22.49 1.32
CA THR A 154 8.15 -23.34 1.62
C THR A 154 8.26 -23.87 3.06
N ARG A 155 7.16 -23.77 3.81
CA ARG A 155 6.98 -24.48 5.08
C ARG A 155 6.01 -25.63 4.84
N HIS A 156 6.57 -26.81 4.66
CA HIS A 156 5.81 -28.01 4.30
C HIS A 156 4.63 -28.26 5.26
N GLY A 157 3.46 -28.47 4.69
CA GLY A 157 2.23 -28.70 5.44
C GLY A 157 1.61 -27.45 6.06
N ILE A 158 2.21 -26.26 5.90
CA ILE A 158 1.74 -24.99 6.49
C ILE A 158 1.48 -23.94 5.42
N GLY A 159 2.51 -23.52 4.69
CA GLY A 159 2.40 -22.45 3.72
C GLY A 159 3.75 -21.96 3.22
N TYR A 160 3.85 -20.64 3.02
CA TYR A 160 5.02 -19.99 2.46
C TYR A 160 5.42 -18.78 3.29
N ARG A 161 6.69 -18.42 3.22
CA ARG A 161 7.19 -17.17 3.77
C ARG A 161 8.22 -16.55 2.83
N ILE A 162 8.44 -15.26 2.98
CA ILE A 162 9.57 -14.56 2.37
C ILE A 162 10.42 -13.97 3.50
N ALA A 163 11.70 -14.25 3.49
CA ALA A 163 12.61 -13.77 4.51
C ALA A 163 14.05 -13.79 3.98
N ALA A 164 14.91 -12.95 4.56
CA ALA A 164 16.34 -13.11 4.42
C ALA A 164 16.75 -14.50 4.93
N PRO A 165 17.81 -15.11 4.36
CA PRO A 165 18.30 -16.37 4.88
C PRO A 165 18.75 -16.19 6.34
N ASP A 166 18.41 -17.17 7.16
CA ASP A 166 18.93 -17.22 8.52
C ASP A 166 20.46 -17.37 8.42
N ASN A 167 21.18 -16.33 8.79
CA ASN A 167 22.60 -16.45 9.03
C ASN A 167 22.77 -17.31 10.29
N GLY A 168 22.86 -18.59 10.04
CA GLY A 168 23.11 -19.56 11.10
C GLY A 168 24.48 -19.40 11.74
#